data_8bcb68a4f3ed6724bec91489d1088299
#
_entry.id   8bcb68a4f3ed6724bec91489d1088299
#
_cell.length_a   1.000
_cell.length_b   1.000
_cell.length_c   1.000
_cell.angle_alpha   90.00
_cell.angle_beta   90.00
_cell.angle_gamma   90.00
#
_symmetry.space_group_name_H-M   'P 1'
#
loop_
_entity.id
_entity.type
_entity.pdbx_description
1 polymer ?
#
loop_
_entity_poly.entity_id
_entity_poly.type
_entity_poly.pdbx_seq_one_letter_code
_entity_poly.pdbx_strand_id
1 'polypeptide(L)'
;MRQDDFAIDNCLKCSICNAACPVFSVNSKYPGPKHLGPELERLRLEGVAADSGWLEYCLGCHRCDLACPHGVGVSEMIANAKARHRKPFVRALRDWWFARPGLLGKLTTILPAISNYALSMKLARFFMSKLMRIAPQRVFPAYTRPNLRTPASHQSAERQHVLFFPGCFVRYNQPDLGRKVIELLDRNGFSVEVASTGCCGVPAIANGDVAQARAMARANVRVLAEGIEAGMCIVTACSSCGYMLKTAFGGVLEDDKKFAEAADTIARNTLDVGELLVGQLQAGRLNTDFKATNLRLAYHAPCHQKSQGMGRPWFHLLRQLPGVTIEDLDAGCCGMSGTYGFKQEKYNVSMAVGQQLFDCINTSEPQMVATECATCQMQIEHGTNVKAMHPVEIMLQAYDVQKPAMQDR
;
A
#
# COMPACT_ATOMS: atom_id res chain seq x y z
N MET A 1 -4.80 -4.40 -18.74
CA MET A 1 -6.01 -4.36 -17.85
C MET A 1 -7.18 -4.69 -18.77
N ARG A 2 -7.87 -5.76 -18.44
CA ARG A 2 -8.92 -6.37 -19.30
C ARG A 2 -9.87 -5.31 -19.83
N GLN A 3 -9.94 -5.16 -21.14
CA GLN A 3 -10.87 -4.22 -21.78
C GLN A 3 -12.31 -4.77 -21.87
N ASP A 4 -12.44 -6.10 -21.86
CA ASP A 4 -13.70 -6.78 -22.18
C ASP A 4 -14.39 -7.37 -20.94
N ASP A 5 -13.80 -7.28 -19.73
CA ASP A 5 -14.25 -8.03 -18.56
C ASP A 5 -14.52 -7.16 -17.30
N PHE A 6 -14.83 -5.87 -17.48
CA PHE A 6 -15.25 -5.03 -16.35
C PHE A 6 -16.65 -5.35 -15.83
N ALA A 7 -17.31 -6.35 -16.38
CA ALA A 7 -18.72 -6.64 -16.11
C ALA A 7 -19.60 -5.38 -16.22
N ILE A 8 -19.30 -4.50 -17.21
CA ILE A 8 -19.98 -3.22 -17.37
C ILE A 8 -21.49 -3.40 -17.62
N ASP A 9 -21.87 -4.48 -18.30
CA ASP A 9 -23.27 -4.83 -18.57
C ASP A 9 -24.04 -5.15 -17.29
N ASN A 10 -23.35 -5.58 -16.22
CA ASN A 10 -23.95 -5.81 -14.92
C ASN A 10 -24.23 -4.51 -14.15
N CYS A 11 -23.81 -3.34 -14.66
CA CYS A 11 -24.00 -2.08 -13.99
C CYS A 11 -25.44 -1.57 -14.12
N LEU A 12 -26.23 -1.69 -13.05
CA LEU A 12 -27.62 -1.22 -12.96
C LEU A 12 -27.77 0.29 -12.72
N LYS A 13 -26.69 1.06 -12.74
CA LYS A 13 -26.69 2.53 -12.50
C LYS A 13 -27.27 2.94 -11.12
N CYS A 14 -27.26 2.07 -10.12
CA CYS A 14 -27.85 2.24 -8.79
C CYS A 14 -27.19 3.30 -7.90
N SER A 15 -25.98 3.75 -8.25
CA SER A 15 -25.19 4.78 -7.52
C SER A 15 -24.61 4.36 -6.16
N ILE A 16 -24.67 3.09 -5.74
CA ILE A 16 -24.05 2.57 -4.50
C ILE A 16 -22.54 2.88 -4.48
N CYS A 17 -21.87 2.77 -5.62
CA CYS A 17 -20.45 3.12 -5.74
C CYS A 17 -20.15 4.60 -5.39
N ASN A 18 -21.07 5.53 -5.68
CA ASN A 18 -20.95 6.93 -5.27
C ASN A 18 -21.06 7.09 -3.74
N ALA A 19 -22.04 6.42 -3.12
CA ALA A 19 -22.22 6.45 -1.67
C ALA A 19 -21.02 5.88 -0.92
N ALA A 20 -20.34 4.86 -1.48
CA ALA A 20 -19.15 4.27 -0.90
C ALA A 20 -17.87 5.09 -1.13
N CYS A 21 -17.90 6.12 -1.99
CA CYS A 21 -16.71 6.84 -2.40
C CYS A 21 -16.33 7.95 -1.41
N PRO A 22 -15.13 7.88 -0.77
CA PRO A 22 -14.73 8.88 0.22
C PRO A 22 -14.44 10.27 -0.40
N VAL A 23 -14.12 10.35 -1.69
CA VAL A 23 -13.92 11.64 -2.37
C VAL A 23 -15.29 12.28 -2.67
N PHE A 24 -16.27 11.48 -3.07
CA PHE A 24 -17.62 11.98 -3.36
C PHE A 24 -18.30 12.56 -2.11
N SER A 25 -18.04 11.97 -0.94
CA SER A 25 -18.59 12.45 0.33
C SER A 25 -18.06 13.82 0.78
N VAL A 26 -16.83 14.20 0.36
CA VAL A 26 -16.17 15.44 0.83
C VAL A 26 -16.00 16.50 -0.25
N ASN A 27 -16.31 16.19 -1.51
CA ASN A 27 -16.17 17.11 -2.63
C ASN A 27 -17.41 17.11 -3.53
N SER A 28 -18.29 18.07 -3.31
CA SER A 28 -19.57 18.19 -4.04
C SER A 28 -19.43 18.41 -5.55
N LYS A 29 -18.25 18.83 -6.02
CA LYS A 29 -17.98 19.00 -7.46
C LYS A 29 -17.49 17.72 -8.14
N TYR A 30 -17.09 16.70 -7.35
CA TYR A 30 -16.61 15.44 -7.87
C TYR A 30 -17.78 14.60 -8.36
N PRO A 31 -17.84 14.20 -9.65
CA PRO A 31 -19.02 13.53 -10.21
C PRO A 31 -19.22 12.09 -9.73
N GLY A 32 -18.22 11.54 -9.04
CA GLY A 32 -18.29 10.21 -8.44
C GLY A 32 -17.90 9.05 -9.36
N PRO A 33 -17.67 7.88 -8.77
CA PRO A 33 -17.18 6.72 -9.51
C PRO A 33 -18.18 6.18 -10.55
N LYS A 34 -19.50 6.33 -10.35
CA LYS A 34 -20.51 5.95 -11.34
C LYS A 34 -20.29 6.66 -12.68
N HIS A 35 -20.05 7.97 -12.65
CA HIS A 35 -19.78 8.76 -13.84
C HIS A 35 -18.40 8.44 -14.42
N LEU A 36 -17.34 8.46 -13.57
CA LEU A 36 -15.95 8.34 -14.02
C LEU A 36 -15.54 6.91 -14.43
N GLY A 37 -16.27 5.90 -14.01
CA GLY A 37 -16.09 4.50 -14.42
C GLY A 37 -17.11 4.09 -15.48
N PRO A 38 -18.24 3.48 -15.09
CA PRO A 38 -19.17 2.86 -16.05
C PRO A 38 -19.74 3.81 -17.12
N GLU A 39 -20.01 5.06 -16.77
CA GLU A 39 -20.59 6.00 -17.75
C GLU A 39 -19.54 6.44 -18.78
N LEU A 40 -18.36 6.88 -18.36
CA LEU A 40 -17.29 7.22 -19.29
C LEU A 40 -16.86 6.03 -20.16
N GLU A 41 -16.88 4.81 -19.61
CA GLU A 41 -16.52 3.61 -20.36
C GLU A 41 -17.59 3.28 -21.42
N ARG A 42 -18.90 3.43 -21.13
CA ARG A 42 -19.95 3.30 -22.14
C ARG A 42 -19.80 4.30 -23.28
N LEU A 43 -19.59 5.59 -22.94
CA LEU A 43 -19.34 6.62 -23.95
C LEU A 43 -18.14 6.27 -24.84
N ARG A 44 -17.06 5.75 -24.25
CA ARG A 44 -15.88 5.30 -25.00
C ARG A 44 -16.23 4.15 -25.97
N LEU A 45 -16.99 3.16 -25.51
CA LEU A 45 -17.42 2.03 -26.36
C LEU A 45 -18.33 2.49 -27.51
N GLU A 46 -19.13 3.52 -27.31
CA GLU A 46 -19.95 4.17 -28.34
C GLU A 46 -19.14 5.11 -29.26
N GLY A 47 -17.82 5.20 -29.10
CA GLY A 47 -16.94 6.07 -29.89
C GLY A 47 -17.05 7.56 -29.55
N VAL A 48 -17.73 7.90 -28.45
CA VAL A 48 -17.84 9.29 -27.98
C VAL A 48 -16.57 9.67 -27.22
N ALA A 49 -15.94 10.78 -27.63
CA ALA A 49 -14.80 11.32 -26.91
C ALA A 49 -15.22 11.80 -25.51
N ALA A 50 -14.89 11.02 -24.50
CA ALA A 50 -15.20 11.31 -23.12
C ALA A 50 -13.90 11.38 -22.30
N ASP A 51 -13.61 12.55 -21.75
CA ASP A 51 -12.49 12.79 -20.85
C ASP A 51 -12.96 13.68 -19.70
N SER A 52 -12.32 13.52 -18.55
CA SER A 52 -12.64 14.31 -17.38
C SER A 52 -11.40 14.58 -16.52
N GLY A 53 -11.11 15.84 -16.24
CA GLY A 53 -10.06 16.24 -15.28
C GLY A 53 -10.32 15.70 -13.86
N TRP A 54 -11.54 15.25 -13.56
CA TRP A 54 -11.89 14.64 -12.29
C TRP A 54 -11.35 13.22 -12.11
N LEU A 55 -10.94 12.55 -13.19
CA LEU A 55 -10.29 11.23 -13.13
C LEU A 55 -9.09 11.20 -12.18
N GLU A 56 -8.34 12.31 -12.12
CA GLU A 56 -7.19 12.43 -11.23
C GLU A 56 -7.55 12.41 -9.74
N TYR A 57 -8.80 12.68 -9.37
CA TYR A 57 -9.27 12.70 -7.98
C TYR A 57 -9.65 11.33 -7.43
N CYS A 58 -9.73 10.29 -8.27
CA CYS A 58 -9.89 8.93 -7.79
C CYS A 58 -8.67 8.48 -6.99
N LEU A 59 -8.90 8.01 -5.76
CA LEU A 59 -7.87 7.49 -4.84
C LEU A 59 -7.36 6.08 -5.23
N GLY A 60 -8.10 5.32 -6.04
CA GLY A 60 -7.79 3.90 -6.29
C GLY A 60 -7.91 3.04 -5.02
N CYS A 61 -8.86 3.35 -4.15
CA CYS A 61 -9.06 2.66 -2.86
C CYS A 61 -9.96 1.43 -2.96
N HIS A 62 -10.53 1.13 -4.12
CA HIS A 62 -11.40 -0.01 -4.44
C HIS A 62 -12.71 -0.13 -3.64
N ARG A 63 -13.08 0.87 -2.84
CA ARG A 63 -14.33 0.84 -2.07
C ARG A 63 -15.58 0.77 -2.95
N CYS A 64 -15.54 1.37 -4.13
CA CYS A 64 -16.62 1.29 -5.12
C CYS A 64 -16.81 -0.13 -5.66
N ASP A 65 -15.72 -0.90 -5.83
CA ASP A 65 -15.77 -2.29 -6.28
C ASP A 65 -16.33 -3.19 -5.18
N LEU A 66 -15.81 -3.04 -3.94
CA LEU A 66 -16.30 -3.77 -2.77
C LEU A 66 -17.78 -3.53 -2.47
N ALA A 67 -18.26 -2.32 -2.72
CA ALA A 67 -19.65 -1.95 -2.49
C ALA A 67 -20.59 -2.35 -3.64
N CYS A 68 -20.06 -2.75 -4.80
CA CYS A 68 -20.87 -3.10 -5.95
C CYS A 68 -21.46 -4.50 -5.81
N PRO A 69 -22.81 -4.66 -5.65
CA PRO A 69 -23.41 -5.98 -5.50
C PRO A 69 -23.37 -6.82 -6.78
N HIS A 70 -22.99 -6.21 -7.89
CA HIS A 70 -22.95 -6.85 -9.23
C HIS A 70 -21.52 -7.10 -9.73
N GLY A 71 -20.50 -6.89 -8.87
CA GLY A 71 -19.10 -7.18 -9.19
C GLY A 71 -18.49 -6.33 -10.31
N VAL A 72 -18.99 -5.11 -10.52
CA VAL A 72 -18.48 -4.22 -11.58
C VAL A 72 -17.13 -3.64 -11.15
N GLY A 73 -16.09 -3.77 -11.97
CA GLY A 73 -14.72 -3.26 -11.75
C GLY A 73 -14.62 -1.74 -11.99
N VAL A 74 -15.32 -0.94 -11.18
CA VAL A 74 -15.44 0.51 -11.35
C VAL A 74 -14.10 1.22 -11.24
N SER A 75 -13.26 0.81 -10.27
CA SER A 75 -11.95 1.44 -10.05
C SER A 75 -10.95 1.13 -11.17
N GLU A 76 -11.05 -0.04 -11.80
CA GLU A 76 -10.23 -0.40 -12.95
C GLU A 76 -10.61 0.41 -14.20
N MET A 77 -11.92 0.59 -14.45
CA MET A 77 -12.38 1.49 -15.51
C MET A 77 -11.81 2.90 -15.33
N ILE A 78 -11.87 3.43 -14.10
CA ILE A 78 -11.32 4.75 -13.77
C ILE A 78 -9.80 4.77 -13.96
N ALA A 79 -9.07 3.72 -13.55
CA ALA A 79 -7.63 3.63 -13.74
C ALA A 79 -7.24 3.62 -15.22
N ASN A 80 -7.99 2.90 -16.06
CA ASN A 80 -7.81 2.87 -17.52
C ASN A 80 -8.13 4.23 -18.16
N ALA A 81 -9.24 4.87 -17.75
CA ALA A 81 -9.56 6.21 -18.20
C ALA A 81 -8.49 7.24 -17.80
N LYS A 82 -7.97 7.14 -16.55
CA LYS A 82 -6.87 7.99 -16.06
C LYS A 82 -5.59 7.81 -16.88
N ALA A 83 -5.26 6.60 -17.33
CA ALA A 83 -4.10 6.33 -18.16
C ALA A 83 -4.17 7.00 -19.54
N ARG A 84 -5.39 7.17 -20.07
CA ARG A 84 -5.64 7.86 -21.35
C ARG A 84 -5.75 9.39 -21.21
N HIS A 85 -6.02 9.87 -19.99
CA HIS A 85 -6.21 11.30 -19.72
C HIS A 85 -4.92 12.10 -19.90
N ARG A 86 -4.98 13.16 -20.71
CA ARG A 86 -3.85 14.09 -20.93
C ARG A 86 -3.73 15.08 -19.79
N LYS A 87 -2.53 15.19 -19.23
CA LYS A 87 -2.22 16.11 -18.14
C LYS A 87 -1.37 17.28 -18.62
N PRO A 88 -1.48 18.46 -18.00
CA PRO A 88 -0.53 19.55 -18.20
C PRO A 88 0.91 19.07 -17.90
N PHE A 89 1.88 19.59 -18.66
CA PHE A 89 3.28 19.12 -18.64
C PHE A 89 3.88 19.01 -17.22
N VAL A 90 3.71 20.02 -16.39
CA VAL A 90 4.25 20.03 -15.02
C VAL A 90 3.65 18.89 -14.17
N ARG A 91 2.34 18.65 -14.29
CA ARG A 91 1.69 17.53 -13.57
C ARG A 91 2.14 16.19 -14.14
N ALA A 92 2.29 16.08 -15.45
CA ALA A 92 2.77 14.87 -16.09
C ALA A 92 4.19 14.53 -15.65
N LEU A 93 5.10 15.53 -15.61
CA LEU A 93 6.48 15.36 -15.14
C LEU A 93 6.53 14.93 -13.66
N ARG A 94 5.77 15.58 -12.78
CA ARG A 94 5.66 15.18 -11.37
C ARG A 94 5.16 13.75 -11.25
N ASP A 95 4.09 13.41 -11.95
CA ASP A 95 3.44 12.10 -11.89
C ASP A 95 4.35 11.01 -12.48
N TRP A 96 5.17 11.35 -13.46
CA TRP A 96 6.22 10.47 -13.99
C TRP A 96 7.26 10.10 -12.91
N TRP A 97 7.71 11.06 -12.12
CA TRP A 97 8.61 10.80 -10.97
C TRP A 97 7.91 9.96 -9.90
N PHE A 98 6.68 10.29 -9.55
CA PHE A 98 5.91 9.56 -8.56
C PHE A 98 5.56 8.13 -9.00
N ALA A 99 5.48 7.88 -10.28
CA ALA A 99 5.30 6.54 -10.85
C ALA A 99 6.56 5.65 -10.72
N ARG A 100 7.72 6.23 -10.38
CA ARG A 100 9.03 5.54 -10.35
C ARG A 100 9.74 5.64 -8.99
N PRO A 101 9.09 5.19 -7.89
CA PRO A 101 9.69 5.33 -6.55
C PRO A 101 11.00 4.54 -6.38
N GLY A 102 11.19 3.45 -7.12
CA GLY A 102 12.45 2.73 -7.14
C GLY A 102 13.60 3.53 -7.76
N LEU A 103 13.35 4.34 -8.80
CA LEU A 103 14.33 5.24 -9.38
C LEU A 103 14.65 6.38 -8.41
N LEU A 104 13.62 7.01 -7.83
CA LEU A 104 13.80 8.03 -6.78
C LEU A 104 14.63 7.49 -5.62
N GLY A 105 14.29 6.29 -5.13
CA GLY A 105 15.03 5.64 -4.05
C GLY A 105 16.49 5.41 -4.40
N LYS A 106 16.79 4.88 -5.59
CA LYS A 106 18.18 4.70 -6.05
C LYS A 106 18.97 6.01 -6.08
N LEU A 107 18.39 7.07 -6.63
CA LEU A 107 19.06 8.38 -6.75
C LEU A 107 19.26 9.05 -5.38
N THR A 108 18.23 9.08 -4.54
CA THR A 108 18.29 9.75 -3.23
C THR A 108 19.18 9.02 -2.23
N THR A 109 19.35 7.69 -2.39
CA THR A 109 20.20 6.87 -1.50
C THR A 109 21.68 6.82 -1.89
N ILE A 110 22.09 7.49 -2.97
CA ILE A 110 23.53 7.71 -3.25
C ILE A 110 24.15 8.53 -2.12
N LEU A 111 23.51 9.65 -1.75
CA LEU A 111 23.93 10.54 -0.66
C LEU A 111 22.72 10.84 0.26
N PRO A 112 22.28 9.86 1.10
CA PRO A 112 21.02 9.97 1.81
C PRO A 112 20.97 11.14 2.80
N ALA A 113 22.08 11.47 3.47
CA ALA A 113 22.12 12.60 4.39
C ALA A 113 21.83 13.94 3.68
N ILE A 114 22.43 14.17 2.52
CA ILE A 114 22.23 15.38 1.73
C ILE A 114 20.80 15.41 1.17
N SER A 115 20.33 14.30 0.62
CA SER A 115 18.97 14.20 0.07
C SER A 115 17.91 14.47 1.14
N ASN A 116 18.04 13.85 2.31
CA ASN A 116 17.12 14.04 3.43
C ASN A 116 17.16 15.46 3.97
N TYR A 117 18.35 16.05 4.11
CA TYR A 117 18.49 17.44 4.51
C TYR A 117 17.79 18.39 3.52
N ALA A 118 18.05 18.23 2.22
CA ALA A 118 17.39 19.02 1.19
C ALA A 118 15.86 18.89 1.23
N LEU A 119 15.33 17.67 1.35
CA LEU A 119 13.89 17.40 1.44
C LEU A 119 13.24 17.96 2.73
N SER A 120 13.99 18.13 3.81
CA SER A 120 13.51 18.71 5.06
C SER A 120 13.44 20.24 5.03
N MET A 121 14.23 20.90 4.18
CA MET A 121 14.31 22.38 4.10
C MET A 121 12.99 22.99 3.64
N LYS A 122 12.50 24.00 4.36
CA LYS A 122 11.29 24.77 3.98
C LYS A 122 11.44 25.41 2.58
N LEU A 123 12.63 25.90 2.26
CA LEU A 123 12.94 26.52 0.96
C LEU A 123 12.84 25.50 -0.19
N ALA A 124 13.39 24.30 -0.03
CA ALA A 124 13.27 23.25 -1.05
C ALA A 124 11.80 22.84 -1.26
N ARG A 125 11.02 22.69 -0.19
CA ARG A 125 9.58 22.42 -0.27
C ARG A 125 8.81 23.55 -0.97
N PHE A 126 9.21 24.80 -0.75
CA PHE A 126 8.63 25.94 -1.45
C PHE A 126 8.90 25.84 -2.97
N PHE A 127 10.13 25.57 -3.39
CA PHE A 127 10.45 25.38 -4.81
C PHE A 127 9.75 24.15 -5.41
N MET A 128 9.71 23.03 -4.71
CA MET A 128 8.94 21.84 -5.14
C MET A 128 7.45 22.17 -5.30
N SER A 129 6.90 23.02 -4.44
CA SER A 129 5.50 23.46 -4.56
C SER A 129 5.28 24.30 -5.82
N LYS A 130 6.16 25.23 -6.12
CA LYS A 130 6.04 26.13 -7.28
C LYS A 130 6.34 25.41 -8.60
N LEU A 131 7.40 24.61 -8.64
CA LEU A 131 7.88 23.98 -9.87
C LEU A 131 7.18 22.66 -10.18
N MET A 132 6.89 21.84 -9.15
CA MET A 132 6.33 20.49 -9.30
C MET A 132 4.90 20.36 -8.75
N ARG A 133 4.31 21.44 -8.23
CA ARG A 133 2.98 21.45 -7.60
C ARG A 133 2.83 20.37 -6.50
N ILE A 134 3.86 20.22 -5.68
CA ILE A 134 3.84 19.35 -4.51
C ILE A 134 3.36 20.17 -3.30
N ALA A 135 2.50 19.61 -2.47
CA ALA A 135 1.95 20.27 -1.30
C ALA A 135 3.06 20.63 -0.29
N PRO A 136 3.28 21.91 0.04
CA PRO A 136 4.40 22.32 0.90
C PRO A 136 4.24 21.87 2.36
N GLN A 137 3.01 21.50 2.76
CA GLN A 137 2.69 20.96 4.08
C GLN A 137 3.19 19.52 4.27
N ARG A 138 3.47 18.81 3.17
CA ARG A 138 3.93 17.43 3.23
C ARG A 138 5.42 17.33 3.44
N VAL A 139 5.80 16.42 4.33
CA VAL A 139 7.18 16.01 4.54
C VAL A 139 7.39 14.68 3.84
N PHE A 140 8.44 14.58 3.04
CA PHE A 140 8.81 13.30 2.42
C PHE A 140 9.41 12.36 3.47
N PRO A 141 9.14 11.04 3.37
CA PRO A 141 9.82 10.08 4.23
C PRO A 141 11.33 10.11 3.99
N ALA A 142 12.10 9.90 5.04
CA ALA A 142 13.55 9.83 4.91
C ALA A 142 13.96 8.65 4.03
N TYR A 143 15.04 8.85 3.27
CA TYR A 143 15.66 7.80 2.47
C TYR A 143 16.87 7.22 3.20
N THR A 144 17.01 5.91 3.15
CA THR A 144 18.08 5.17 3.80
C THR A 144 18.74 4.23 2.80
N ARG A 145 20.06 4.04 2.86
CA ARG A 145 20.75 3.09 1.98
C ARG A 145 20.14 1.70 2.12
N PRO A 146 19.78 1.05 1.00
CA PRO A 146 19.24 -0.31 1.06
C PRO A 146 20.31 -1.26 1.58
N ASN A 147 20.00 -1.94 2.69
CA ASN A 147 20.89 -2.91 3.34
C ASN A 147 20.16 -4.20 3.72
N LEU A 148 18.98 -4.42 3.13
CA LEU A 148 18.21 -5.62 3.36
C LEU A 148 18.80 -6.78 2.57
N ARG A 149 19.23 -7.84 3.28
CA ARG A 149 19.85 -9.03 2.73
C ARG A 149 19.22 -10.27 3.35
N THR A 150 19.24 -11.38 2.62
CA THR A 150 18.93 -12.71 3.16
C THR A 150 19.99 -13.06 4.23
N PRO A 151 19.59 -13.40 5.46
CA PRO A 151 20.54 -13.80 6.48
C PRO A 151 21.20 -15.15 6.14
N ALA A 152 22.52 -15.26 6.32
CA ALA A 152 23.25 -16.49 6.01
C ALA A 152 22.90 -17.66 6.95
N SER A 153 22.40 -17.38 8.16
CA SER A 153 22.06 -18.38 9.18
C SER A 153 20.70 -19.06 8.98
N HIS A 154 19.89 -18.60 8.03
CA HIS A 154 18.49 -19.04 7.87
C HIS A 154 18.30 -20.16 6.84
N GLN A 155 19.36 -20.85 6.39
CA GLN A 155 19.28 -21.97 5.42
C GLN A 155 19.14 -23.34 6.11
N SER A 156 18.25 -23.46 7.10
CA SER A 156 17.95 -24.76 7.70
C SER A 156 16.93 -25.50 6.86
N ALA A 157 17.26 -26.71 6.42
CA ALA A 157 16.37 -27.57 5.62
C ALA A 157 15.08 -28.00 6.36
N GLU A 158 15.04 -27.86 7.68
CA GLU A 158 13.89 -28.23 8.52
C GLU A 158 12.82 -27.15 8.67
N ARG A 159 13.12 -25.91 8.22
CA ARG A 159 12.22 -24.76 8.34
C ARG A 159 11.41 -24.55 7.07
N GLN A 160 10.20 -24.03 7.23
CA GLN A 160 9.42 -23.59 6.06
C GLN A 160 10.06 -22.36 5.42
N HIS A 161 10.39 -22.47 4.12
CA HIS A 161 11.00 -21.36 3.36
C HIS A 161 9.95 -20.40 2.84
N VAL A 162 10.22 -19.10 2.97
CA VAL A 162 9.37 -18.03 2.45
C VAL A 162 10.18 -17.00 1.68
N LEU A 163 9.62 -16.49 0.59
CA LEU A 163 10.21 -15.45 -0.24
C LEU A 163 9.62 -14.08 0.15
N PHE A 164 10.41 -13.24 0.82
CA PHE A 164 9.96 -11.92 1.26
C PHE A 164 10.03 -10.89 0.13
N PHE A 165 8.89 -10.34 -0.24
CA PHE A 165 8.76 -9.20 -1.15
C PHE A 165 8.77 -7.89 -0.36
N PRO A 166 9.90 -7.15 -0.26
CA PRO A 166 9.98 -5.95 0.59
C PRO A 166 9.29 -4.73 -0.03
N GLY A 167 9.18 -4.67 -1.36
CA GLY A 167 8.71 -3.48 -2.07
C GLY A 167 9.68 -2.29 -1.97
N CYS A 168 9.30 -1.17 -2.61
CA CYS A 168 10.17 0.01 -2.70
C CYS A 168 10.28 0.79 -1.37
N PHE A 169 9.17 0.89 -0.63
CA PHE A 169 9.16 1.70 0.61
C PHE A 169 10.02 1.07 1.71
N VAL A 170 9.87 -0.22 1.96
CA VAL A 170 10.72 -0.96 2.90
C VAL A 170 12.17 -0.89 2.47
N ARG A 171 12.46 -1.06 1.18
CA ARG A 171 13.83 -1.08 0.66
C ARG A 171 14.57 0.25 0.82
N TYR A 172 13.91 1.38 0.57
CA TYR A 172 14.57 2.69 0.46
C TYR A 172 14.22 3.67 1.59
N ASN A 173 13.12 3.45 2.31
CA ASN A 173 12.68 4.35 3.38
C ASN A 173 12.68 3.69 4.76
N GLN A 174 12.32 2.42 4.87
CA GLN A 174 12.22 1.70 6.14
C GLN A 174 12.92 0.33 6.10
N PRO A 175 14.24 0.24 5.80
CA PRO A 175 14.93 -1.06 5.79
C PRO A 175 14.95 -1.75 7.15
N ASP A 176 14.81 -1.00 8.25
CA ASP A 176 14.64 -1.53 9.60
C ASP A 176 13.36 -2.35 9.75
N LEU A 177 12.24 -1.88 9.16
CA LEU A 177 11.02 -2.68 9.12
C LEU A 177 11.25 -4.00 8.39
N GLY A 178 11.99 -3.99 7.28
CA GLY A 178 12.32 -5.22 6.56
C GLY A 178 13.13 -6.21 7.41
N ARG A 179 14.11 -5.73 8.19
CA ARG A 179 14.86 -6.57 9.15
C ARG A 179 13.97 -7.14 10.24
N LYS A 180 13.06 -6.31 10.77
CA LYS A 180 12.07 -6.73 11.77
C LYS A 180 11.09 -7.77 11.22
N VAL A 181 10.69 -7.68 9.95
CA VAL A 181 9.88 -8.72 9.29
C VAL A 181 10.63 -10.04 9.26
N ILE A 182 11.90 -10.02 8.85
CA ILE A 182 12.75 -11.22 8.81
C ILE A 182 12.90 -11.80 10.23
N GLU A 183 13.18 -10.97 11.22
CA GLU A 183 13.31 -11.40 12.61
C GLU A 183 12.02 -12.02 13.17
N LEU A 184 10.86 -11.39 12.89
CA LEU A 184 9.57 -11.91 13.34
C LEU A 184 9.26 -13.28 12.73
N LEU A 185 9.53 -13.45 11.44
CA LEU A 185 9.33 -14.71 10.74
C LEU A 185 10.31 -15.78 11.23
N ASP A 186 11.57 -15.44 11.48
CA ASP A 186 12.57 -16.34 12.05
C ASP A 186 12.16 -16.86 13.43
N ARG A 187 11.70 -15.98 14.32
CA ARG A 187 11.19 -16.34 15.65
C ARG A 187 9.98 -17.27 15.59
N ASN A 188 9.27 -17.29 14.47
CA ASN A 188 8.12 -18.16 14.21
C ASN A 188 8.44 -19.37 13.31
N GLY A 189 9.73 -19.73 13.17
CA GLY A 189 10.15 -20.97 12.53
C GLY A 189 10.26 -20.93 11.01
N PHE A 190 10.26 -19.73 10.40
CA PHE A 190 10.45 -19.58 8.96
C PHE A 190 11.90 -19.28 8.59
N SER A 191 12.32 -19.79 7.43
CA SER A 191 13.55 -19.40 6.75
C SER A 191 13.21 -18.36 5.68
N VAL A 192 13.78 -17.15 5.76
CA VAL A 192 13.38 -16.02 4.92
C VAL A 192 14.43 -15.73 3.86
N GLU A 193 14.03 -15.79 2.59
CA GLU A 193 14.80 -15.27 1.47
C GLU A 193 14.25 -13.91 1.04
N VAL A 194 15.14 -12.93 0.82
CA VAL A 194 14.73 -11.59 0.38
C VAL A 194 14.73 -11.51 -1.13
N ALA A 195 13.56 -11.38 -1.73
CA ALA A 195 13.40 -11.31 -3.18
C ALA A 195 14.14 -10.10 -3.78
N SER A 196 14.92 -10.35 -4.84
CA SER A 196 15.61 -9.28 -5.60
C SER A 196 14.66 -8.57 -6.56
N THR A 197 13.55 -8.06 -6.04
CA THR A 197 12.47 -7.42 -6.79
C THR A 197 12.53 -5.89 -6.73
N GLY A 198 11.77 -5.23 -7.61
CA GLY A 198 11.60 -3.78 -7.62
C GLY A 198 10.35 -3.29 -6.88
N CYS A 199 9.80 -2.15 -7.34
CA CYS A 199 8.49 -1.67 -6.90
C CYS A 199 7.37 -2.57 -7.44
N CYS A 200 6.31 -2.77 -6.65
CA CYS A 200 5.15 -3.56 -7.08
C CYS A 200 4.38 -2.96 -8.27
N GLY A 201 4.44 -1.64 -8.50
CA GLY A 201 3.77 -0.95 -9.60
C GLY A 201 2.52 -0.15 -9.22
N VAL A 202 1.98 -0.29 -8.00
CA VAL A 202 0.83 0.52 -7.53
C VAL A 202 1.03 2.02 -7.75
N PRO A 203 2.19 2.63 -7.43
CA PRO A 203 2.39 4.06 -7.69
C PRO A 203 2.32 4.43 -9.18
N ALA A 204 2.71 3.53 -10.08
CA ALA A 204 2.60 3.76 -11.52
C ALA A 204 1.14 3.76 -11.98
N ILE A 205 0.33 2.78 -11.56
CA ILE A 205 -1.12 2.74 -11.84
C ILE A 205 -1.81 3.99 -11.28
N ALA A 206 -1.54 4.34 -10.03
CA ALA A 206 -2.15 5.49 -9.35
C ALA A 206 -1.87 6.82 -10.07
N ASN A 207 -0.73 6.92 -10.76
CA ASN A 207 -0.34 8.08 -11.54
C ASN A 207 -0.70 7.99 -13.04
N GLY A 208 -1.35 6.90 -13.48
CA GLY A 208 -1.80 6.69 -14.86
C GLY A 208 -0.72 6.16 -15.81
N ASP A 209 0.42 5.70 -15.29
CA ASP A 209 1.51 5.12 -16.09
C ASP A 209 1.42 3.57 -16.09
N VAL A 210 0.39 3.07 -16.79
CA VAL A 210 0.14 1.62 -16.89
C VAL A 210 1.29 0.88 -17.59
N ALA A 211 1.94 1.51 -18.58
CA ALA A 211 3.09 0.92 -19.25
C ALA A 211 4.26 0.67 -18.28
N GLN A 212 4.54 1.62 -17.39
CA GLN A 212 5.54 1.46 -16.34
C GLN A 212 5.13 0.39 -15.31
N ALA A 213 3.86 0.35 -14.93
CA ALA A 213 3.35 -0.69 -14.03
C ALA A 213 3.54 -2.08 -14.64
N ARG A 214 3.24 -2.25 -15.93
CA ARG A 214 3.44 -3.50 -16.68
C ARG A 214 4.92 -3.91 -16.73
N ALA A 215 5.82 -2.97 -16.99
CA ALA A 215 7.25 -3.24 -16.99
C ALA A 215 7.76 -3.71 -15.62
N MET A 216 7.29 -3.07 -14.54
CA MET A 216 7.61 -3.47 -13.16
C MET A 216 7.03 -4.84 -12.82
N ALA A 217 5.79 -5.12 -13.20
CA ALA A 217 5.13 -6.40 -12.97
C ALA A 217 5.90 -7.54 -13.68
N ARG A 218 6.24 -7.39 -14.96
CA ARG A 218 7.03 -8.39 -15.71
C ARG A 218 8.38 -8.68 -15.07
N ALA A 219 9.07 -7.64 -14.58
CA ALA A 219 10.36 -7.82 -13.90
C ALA A 219 10.21 -8.59 -12.59
N ASN A 220 9.19 -8.28 -11.80
CA ASN A 220 8.92 -8.95 -10.53
C ASN A 220 8.44 -10.39 -10.71
N VAL A 221 7.56 -10.66 -11.70
CA VAL A 221 7.03 -12.00 -11.99
C VAL A 221 8.17 -13.00 -12.26
N ARG A 222 9.22 -12.60 -13.00
CA ARG A 222 10.36 -13.50 -13.28
C ARG A 222 11.02 -14.00 -11.99
N VAL A 223 11.31 -13.07 -11.07
CA VAL A 223 11.97 -13.41 -9.79
C VAL A 223 11.05 -14.21 -8.87
N LEU A 224 9.77 -13.83 -8.81
CA LEU A 224 8.82 -14.47 -7.90
C LEU A 224 8.42 -15.88 -8.38
N ALA A 225 8.34 -16.12 -9.69
CA ALA A 225 8.07 -17.43 -10.24
C ALA A 225 9.17 -18.44 -9.89
N GLU A 226 10.45 -18.03 -10.00
CA GLU A 226 11.60 -18.86 -9.60
C GLU A 226 11.49 -19.29 -8.13
N GLY A 227 11.09 -18.37 -7.24
CA GLY A 227 10.90 -18.70 -5.83
C GLY A 227 9.76 -19.68 -5.57
N ILE A 228 8.64 -19.58 -6.32
CA ILE A 228 7.54 -20.52 -6.23
C ILE A 228 7.94 -21.90 -6.75
N GLU A 229 8.68 -21.96 -7.87
CA GLU A 229 9.24 -23.22 -8.41
C GLU A 229 10.18 -23.91 -7.41
N ALA A 230 10.88 -23.11 -6.57
CA ALA A 230 11.68 -23.62 -5.45
C ALA A 230 10.84 -23.98 -4.19
N GLY A 231 9.51 -23.96 -4.26
CA GLY A 231 8.61 -24.38 -3.20
C GLY A 231 8.34 -23.31 -2.11
N MET A 232 8.74 -22.05 -2.34
CA MET A 232 8.52 -20.94 -1.40
C MET A 232 7.15 -20.29 -1.61
N CYS A 233 6.46 -19.91 -0.52
CA CYS A 233 5.37 -18.95 -0.60
C CYS A 233 5.93 -17.52 -0.52
N ILE A 234 5.25 -16.59 -1.17
CA ILE A 234 5.62 -15.16 -1.18
C ILE A 234 4.96 -14.49 0.00
N VAL A 235 5.73 -13.69 0.75
CA VAL A 235 5.20 -12.89 1.86
C VAL A 235 5.52 -11.40 1.67
N THR A 236 4.59 -10.54 2.06
CA THR A 236 4.79 -9.08 2.04
C THR A 236 4.23 -8.43 3.30
N ALA A 237 4.87 -7.34 3.73
CA ALA A 237 4.44 -6.54 4.88
C ALA A 237 3.76 -5.22 4.45
N CYS A 238 3.39 -5.08 3.19
CA CYS A 238 2.79 -3.86 2.67
C CYS A 238 1.47 -4.18 1.98
N SER A 239 0.36 -3.71 2.53
CA SER A 239 -0.99 -3.95 1.99
C SER A 239 -1.14 -3.54 0.52
N SER A 240 -0.44 -2.49 0.06
CA SER A 240 -0.46 -2.08 -1.35
C SER A 240 0.34 -3.03 -2.25
N CYS A 241 1.44 -3.58 -1.75
CA CYS A 241 2.19 -4.60 -2.46
C CYS A 241 1.38 -5.91 -2.55
N GLY A 242 0.77 -6.33 -1.44
CA GLY A 242 -0.12 -7.50 -1.40
C GLY A 242 -1.27 -7.37 -2.40
N TYR A 243 -1.96 -6.22 -2.41
CA TYR A 243 -3.00 -5.94 -3.40
C TYR A 243 -2.49 -6.10 -4.84
N MET A 244 -1.32 -5.54 -5.14
CA MET A 244 -0.78 -5.62 -6.50
C MET A 244 -0.47 -7.06 -6.90
N LEU A 245 0.19 -7.82 -6.03
CA LEU A 245 0.59 -9.21 -6.29
C LEU A 245 -0.63 -10.14 -6.36
N LYS A 246 -1.58 -10.00 -5.44
CA LYS A 246 -2.75 -10.91 -5.31
C LYS A 246 -3.88 -10.58 -6.29
N THR A 247 -4.02 -9.31 -6.70
CA THR A 247 -5.23 -8.86 -7.41
C THR A 247 -4.92 -8.19 -8.76
N ALA A 248 -3.94 -7.28 -8.81
CA ALA A 248 -3.79 -6.41 -9.98
C ALA A 248 -2.82 -6.93 -11.04
N PHE A 249 -1.86 -7.83 -10.71
CA PHE A 249 -0.87 -8.32 -11.68
C PHE A 249 -1.51 -9.01 -12.88
N GLY A 250 -2.51 -9.88 -12.67
CA GLY A 250 -3.21 -10.56 -13.75
C GLY A 250 -3.77 -9.57 -14.77
N GLY A 251 -4.53 -8.57 -14.32
CA GLY A 251 -5.10 -7.55 -15.19
C GLY A 251 -4.07 -6.64 -15.87
N VAL A 252 -2.95 -6.33 -15.20
CA VAL A 252 -1.86 -5.52 -15.79
C VAL A 252 -1.10 -6.28 -16.88
N LEU A 253 -1.03 -7.61 -16.79
CA LEU A 253 -0.21 -8.50 -17.66
C LEU A 253 -1.04 -9.29 -18.68
N GLU A 254 -2.34 -9.03 -18.79
CA GLU A 254 -3.26 -9.80 -19.67
C GLU A 254 -2.86 -9.85 -21.14
N ASP A 255 -2.11 -8.85 -21.63
CA ASP A 255 -1.63 -8.82 -23.02
C ASP A 255 -0.63 -9.95 -23.34
N ASP A 256 -0.10 -10.63 -22.30
CA ASP A 256 0.90 -11.68 -22.44
C ASP A 256 0.47 -12.89 -21.62
N LYS A 257 -0.08 -13.90 -22.30
CA LYS A 257 -0.64 -15.09 -21.66
C LYS A 257 0.31 -15.77 -20.66
N LYS A 258 1.59 -15.90 -21.02
CA LYS A 258 2.59 -16.53 -20.14
C LYS A 258 2.78 -15.75 -18.83
N PHE A 259 2.85 -14.42 -18.90
CA PHE A 259 2.96 -13.59 -17.71
C PHE A 259 1.66 -13.53 -16.91
N ALA A 260 0.51 -13.59 -17.56
CA ALA A 260 -0.80 -13.64 -16.88
C ALA A 260 -0.96 -14.94 -16.07
N GLU A 261 -0.62 -16.10 -16.64
CA GLU A 261 -0.65 -17.40 -15.94
C GLU A 261 0.33 -17.44 -14.75
N ALA A 262 1.55 -16.88 -14.93
CA ALA A 262 2.50 -16.74 -13.84
C ALA A 262 2.01 -15.78 -12.75
N ALA A 263 1.34 -14.68 -13.12
CA ALA A 263 0.74 -13.74 -12.19
C ALA A 263 -0.38 -14.39 -11.35
N ASP A 264 -1.22 -15.23 -11.95
CA ASP A 264 -2.25 -15.99 -11.24
C ASP A 264 -1.63 -16.99 -10.25
N THR A 265 -0.51 -17.61 -10.61
CA THR A 265 0.23 -18.50 -9.71
C THR A 265 0.84 -17.72 -8.54
N ILE A 266 1.42 -16.54 -8.81
CA ILE A 266 1.93 -15.63 -7.77
C ILE A 266 0.81 -15.19 -6.84
N ALA A 267 -0.36 -14.83 -7.37
CA ALA A 267 -1.51 -14.39 -6.57
C ALA A 267 -1.94 -15.46 -5.55
N ARG A 268 -2.04 -16.71 -5.99
CA ARG A 268 -2.40 -17.85 -5.11
C ARG A 268 -1.35 -18.18 -4.05
N ASN A 269 -0.09 -17.86 -4.30
CA ASN A 269 1.04 -18.16 -3.40
C ASN A 269 1.53 -16.92 -2.63
N THR A 270 0.79 -15.81 -2.64
CA THR A 270 1.14 -14.59 -1.90
C THR A 270 0.28 -14.42 -0.67
N LEU A 271 0.92 -14.16 0.46
CA LEU A 271 0.29 -13.87 1.75
C LEU A 271 0.82 -12.53 2.31
N ASP A 272 -0.01 -11.82 3.07
CA ASP A 272 0.51 -10.84 4.02
C ASP A 272 1.19 -11.57 5.18
N VAL A 273 2.22 -10.96 5.78
CA VAL A 273 2.90 -11.53 6.96
C VAL A 273 1.90 -11.82 8.08
N GLY A 274 0.89 -10.96 8.25
CA GLY A 274 -0.17 -11.19 9.23
C GLY A 274 -1.05 -12.40 8.89
N GLU A 275 -1.40 -12.61 7.60
CA GLU A 275 -2.14 -13.82 7.18
C GLU A 275 -1.36 -15.10 7.49
N LEU A 276 -0.06 -15.10 7.18
CA LEU A 276 0.82 -16.24 7.46
C LEU A 276 0.87 -16.55 8.96
N LEU A 277 1.05 -15.53 9.80
CA LEU A 277 1.13 -15.69 11.25
C LEU A 277 -0.23 -16.08 11.90
N VAL A 278 -1.35 -15.60 11.37
CA VAL A 278 -2.68 -16.09 11.79
C VAL A 278 -2.83 -17.57 11.47
N GLY A 279 -2.34 -18.04 10.33
CA GLY A 279 -2.28 -19.48 10.02
C GLY A 279 -1.45 -20.27 11.02
N GLN A 280 -0.31 -19.72 11.50
CA GLN A 280 0.48 -20.35 12.57
C GLN A 280 -0.25 -20.35 13.91
N LEU A 281 -0.96 -19.26 14.25
CA LEU A 281 -1.77 -19.17 15.46
C LEU A 281 -2.87 -20.24 15.46
N GLN A 282 -3.61 -20.36 14.37
CA GLN A 282 -4.68 -21.36 14.22
C GLN A 282 -4.18 -22.80 14.29
N ALA A 283 -2.96 -23.03 13.82
CA ALA A 283 -2.30 -24.34 13.87
C ALA A 283 -1.58 -24.62 15.22
N GLY A 284 -1.66 -23.70 16.19
CA GLY A 284 -0.96 -23.84 17.48
C GLY A 284 0.56 -23.78 17.38
N ARG A 285 1.12 -23.20 16.32
CA ARG A 285 2.56 -23.13 16.07
C ARG A 285 3.13 -21.71 16.17
N LEU A 286 2.29 -20.71 16.43
CA LEU A 286 2.78 -19.34 16.66
C LEU A 286 3.62 -19.33 17.95
N ASN A 287 4.80 -18.72 17.89
CA ASN A 287 5.55 -18.42 19.12
C ASN A 287 4.75 -17.40 19.95
N THR A 288 4.37 -17.77 21.17
CA THR A 288 3.57 -16.93 22.08
C THR A 288 4.35 -16.49 23.33
N ASP A 289 5.67 -16.56 23.32
CA ASP A 289 6.52 -16.10 24.42
C ASP A 289 6.50 -14.56 24.56
N PHE A 290 5.29 -14.01 24.59
CA PHE A 290 5.06 -12.60 24.73
C PHE A 290 5.19 -12.16 26.21
N LYS A 291 5.82 -11.02 26.40
CA LYS A 291 5.85 -10.31 27.68
C LYS A 291 4.70 -9.31 27.75
N ALA A 292 4.17 -9.11 28.95
CA ALA A 292 3.08 -8.16 29.17
C ALA A 292 3.52 -6.73 28.80
N THR A 293 2.67 -6.07 28.00
CA THR A 293 2.86 -4.68 27.57
C THR A 293 1.59 -3.93 27.87
N ASN A 294 1.65 -2.85 28.67
CA ASN A 294 0.47 -2.02 28.92
C ASN A 294 0.26 -1.01 27.79
N LEU A 295 -0.31 -1.47 26.66
CA LEU A 295 -0.52 -0.64 25.48
C LEU A 295 -2.01 -0.54 25.13
N ARG A 296 -2.47 0.71 24.94
CA ARG A 296 -3.76 1.02 24.32
C ARG A 296 -3.52 1.37 22.87
N LEU A 297 -3.99 0.50 21.99
CA LEU A 297 -3.82 0.61 20.55
C LEU A 297 -5.16 0.95 19.88
N ALA A 298 -5.10 1.68 18.78
CA ALA A 298 -6.13 1.69 17.76
C ALA A 298 -5.61 0.99 16.52
N TYR A 299 -6.46 0.28 15.80
CA TYR A 299 -6.11 -0.39 14.56
C TYR A 299 -6.82 0.26 13.39
N HIS A 300 -6.05 0.63 12.36
CA HIS A 300 -6.58 1.12 11.09
C HIS A 300 -6.24 0.15 9.96
N ALA A 301 -7.26 -0.56 9.45
CA ALA A 301 -7.12 -1.42 8.28
C ALA A 301 -7.01 -0.60 6.98
N PRO A 302 -5.89 -0.68 6.23
CA PRO A 302 -5.72 0.05 4.97
C PRO A 302 -6.72 -0.38 3.90
N CYS A 303 -7.05 0.55 2.98
CA CYS A 303 -8.00 0.26 1.90
C CYS A 303 -7.57 -0.93 1.02
N HIS A 304 -6.27 -1.02 0.68
CA HIS A 304 -5.75 -2.13 -0.12
C HIS A 304 -5.72 -3.46 0.63
N GLN A 305 -5.74 -3.48 1.96
CA GLN A 305 -5.96 -4.69 2.73
C GLN A 305 -7.42 -5.13 2.62
N LYS A 306 -8.35 -4.19 2.85
CA LYS A 306 -9.79 -4.47 2.73
C LYS A 306 -10.16 -5.00 1.35
N SER A 307 -9.54 -4.47 0.28
CA SER A 307 -9.82 -4.91 -1.10
C SER A 307 -9.33 -6.32 -1.43
N GLN A 308 -8.43 -6.90 -0.63
CA GLN A 308 -7.95 -8.28 -0.80
C GLN A 308 -8.86 -9.31 -0.13
N GLY A 309 -9.85 -8.89 0.66
CA GLY A 309 -10.75 -9.81 1.36
C GLY A 309 -10.10 -10.66 2.46
N MET A 310 -8.87 -10.31 2.88
CA MET A 310 -8.09 -11.09 3.85
C MET A 310 -8.51 -10.87 5.33
N GLY A 311 -9.54 -10.08 5.56
CA GLY A 311 -9.97 -9.75 6.91
C GLY A 311 -9.01 -8.77 7.62
N ARG A 312 -8.80 -9.01 8.93
CA ARG A 312 -7.96 -8.15 9.78
C ARG A 312 -6.95 -8.99 10.57
N PRO A 313 -5.99 -9.65 9.88
CA PRO A 313 -5.08 -10.62 10.53
C PRO A 313 -4.26 -9.97 11.65
N TRP A 314 -3.73 -8.78 11.43
CA TRP A 314 -2.95 -8.07 12.44
C TRP A 314 -3.76 -7.63 13.66
N PHE A 315 -5.01 -7.26 13.49
CA PHE A 315 -5.90 -7.00 14.63
C PHE A 315 -6.07 -8.27 15.50
N HIS A 316 -6.26 -9.43 14.88
CA HIS A 316 -6.36 -10.69 15.59
C HIS A 316 -5.07 -11.07 16.31
N LEU A 317 -3.90 -10.87 15.68
CA LEU A 317 -2.59 -11.15 16.28
C LEU A 317 -2.27 -10.22 17.45
N LEU A 318 -2.49 -8.92 17.29
CA LEU A 318 -2.19 -7.95 18.35
C LEU A 318 -3.08 -8.14 19.60
N ARG A 319 -4.27 -8.67 19.45
CA ARG A 319 -5.14 -9.05 20.58
C ARG A 319 -4.61 -10.23 21.42
N GLN A 320 -3.65 -11.01 20.88
CA GLN A 320 -3.00 -12.10 21.63
C GLN A 320 -1.93 -11.58 22.60
N LEU A 321 -1.48 -10.34 22.44
CA LEU A 321 -0.42 -9.77 23.25
C LEU A 321 -0.91 -9.45 24.66
N PRO A 322 -0.26 -9.98 25.72
CA PRO A 322 -0.68 -9.74 27.10
C PRO A 322 -0.62 -8.25 27.46
N GLY A 323 -1.68 -7.73 28.09
CA GLY A 323 -1.78 -6.34 28.52
C GLY A 323 -2.05 -5.33 27.38
N VAL A 324 -2.30 -5.80 26.15
CA VAL A 324 -2.73 -4.95 25.05
C VAL A 324 -4.25 -4.81 25.04
N THR A 325 -4.75 -3.59 24.99
CA THR A 325 -6.12 -3.27 24.58
C THR A 325 -6.07 -2.65 23.19
N ILE A 326 -6.89 -3.14 22.27
CA ILE A 326 -6.90 -2.66 20.88
C ILE A 326 -8.32 -2.44 20.40
N GLU A 327 -8.59 -1.27 19.84
CA GLU A 327 -9.83 -0.89 19.20
C GLU A 327 -9.67 -0.93 17.68
N ASP A 328 -10.63 -1.54 16.98
CA ASP A 328 -10.71 -1.48 15.53
C ASP A 328 -11.53 -0.26 15.12
N LEU A 329 -10.87 0.74 14.57
CA LEU A 329 -11.51 2.02 14.26
C LEU A 329 -12.57 1.92 13.16
N ASP A 330 -12.39 1.05 12.17
CA ASP A 330 -13.19 0.95 10.93
C ASP A 330 -13.65 2.30 10.33
N ALA A 331 -12.87 3.33 10.52
CA ALA A 331 -13.17 4.75 10.30
C ALA A 331 -12.93 5.21 8.84
N GLY A 332 -13.06 4.32 7.87
CA GLY A 332 -12.99 4.73 6.46
C GLY A 332 -11.58 4.74 5.87
N CYS A 333 -11.26 5.77 5.08
CA CYS A 333 -9.99 5.91 4.36
C CYS A 333 -9.11 6.99 5.01
N CYS A 334 -7.80 6.77 5.11
CA CYS A 334 -6.88 7.80 5.59
C CYS A 334 -6.74 9.02 4.64
N GLY A 335 -7.13 8.88 3.37
CA GLY A 335 -7.08 9.96 2.37
C GLY A 335 -5.73 10.13 1.67
N MET A 336 -4.65 9.46 2.09
CA MET A 336 -3.31 9.68 1.53
C MET A 336 -3.12 9.05 0.16
N SER A 337 -3.56 7.80 -0.02
CA SER A 337 -3.46 7.04 -1.28
C SER A 337 -2.09 7.20 -1.99
N GLY A 338 -1.04 6.69 -1.38
CA GLY A 338 0.32 6.77 -1.91
C GLY A 338 0.78 8.20 -2.14
N THR A 339 0.93 8.59 -3.40
CA THR A 339 1.41 9.94 -3.78
C THR A 339 0.29 10.98 -3.95
N TYR A 340 -0.98 10.58 -3.81
CA TYR A 340 -2.14 11.47 -4.01
C TYR A 340 -2.10 12.67 -3.05
N GLY A 341 -1.95 12.43 -1.75
CA GLY A 341 -1.93 13.49 -0.74
C GLY A 341 -0.70 14.41 -0.80
N PHE A 342 0.33 14.07 -1.59
CA PHE A 342 1.46 14.97 -1.85
C PHE A 342 1.18 16.01 -2.94
N LYS A 343 0.14 15.81 -3.76
CA LYS A 343 -0.20 16.73 -4.86
C LYS A 343 -0.93 17.96 -4.32
N GLN A 344 -0.44 19.14 -4.66
CA GLN A 344 -0.94 20.42 -4.13
C GLN A 344 -2.45 20.59 -4.35
N GLU A 345 -2.95 20.26 -5.54
CA GLU A 345 -4.36 20.36 -5.91
C GLU A 345 -5.26 19.34 -5.20
N LYS A 346 -4.68 18.34 -4.54
CA LYS A 346 -5.41 17.25 -3.89
C LYS A 346 -5.27 17.24 -2.36
N TYR A 347 -4.36 18.05 -1.83
CA TYR A 347 -4.03 18.06 -0.41
C TYR A 347 -5.27 18.26 0.48
N ASN A 348 -6.09 19.28 0.19
CA ASN A 348 -7.27 19.57 0.99
C ASN A 348 -8.31 18.43 0.93
N VAL A 349 -8.51 17.85 -0.26
CA VAL A 349 -9.40 16.67 -0.42
C VAL A 349 -8.84 15.46 0.34
N SER A 350 -7.52 15.25 0.30
CA SER A 350 -6.85 14.20 1.05
C SER A 350 -7.07 14.33 2.56
N MET A 351 -6.95 15.54 3.10
CA MET A 351 -7.20 15.81 4.53
C MET A 351 -8.68 15.64 4.90
N ALA A 352 -9.58 16.17 4.07
CA ALA A 352 -11.02 16.03 4.29
C ALA A 352 -11.49 14.57 4.27
N VAL A 353 -10.95 13.74 3.37
CA VAL A 353 -11.22 12.29 3.35
C VAL A 353 -10.72 11.60 4.61
N GLY A 354 -9.58 12.02 5.15
CA GLY A 354 -9.00 11.46 6.38
C GLY A 354 -9.69 11.91 7.67
N GLN A 355 -10.52 12.96 7.61
CA GLN A 355 -11.04 13.62 8.80
C GLN A 355 -11.80 12.67 9.74
N GLN A 356 -12.67 11.81 9.20
CA GLN A 356 -13.40 10.82 10.00
C GLN A 356 -12.44 9.91 10.78
N LEU A 357 -11.36 9.46 10.16
CA LEU A 357 -10.34 8.64 10.83
C LEU A 357 -9.63 9.45 11.92
N PHE A 358 -9.30 10.72 11.66
CA PHE A 358 -8.62 11.57 12.64
C PHE A 358 -9.51 11.81 13.86
N ASP A 359 -10.80 12.07 13.64
CA ASP A 359 -11.77 12.27 14.73
C ASP A 359 -11.93 11.02 15.60
N CYS A 360 -12.01 9.82 14.98
CA CYS A 360 -12.06 8.55 15.69
C CYS A 360 -10.79 8.32 16.53
N ILE A 361 -9.60 8.59 15.97
CA ILE A 361 -8.32 8.45 16.70
C ILE A 361 -8.28 9.43 17.89
N ASN A 362 -8.67 10.67 17.67
CA ASN A 362 -8.65 11.67 18.74
C ASN A 362 -9.67 11.36 19.85
N THR A 363 -10.81 10.73 19.51
CA THR A 363 -11.83 10.32 20.49
C THR A 363 -11.41 9.09 21.29
N SER A 364 -10.75 8.11 20.63
CA SER A 364 -10.30 6.88 21.32
C SER A 364 -9.01 7.08 22.13
N GLU A 365 -8.31 8.20 21.93
CA GLU A 365 -7.07 8.55 22.63
C GLU A 365 -6.08 7.39 22.78
N PRO A 366 -5.71 6.68 21.70
CA PRO A 366 -4.78 5.57 21.78
C PRO A 366 -3.35 6.06 22.04
N GLN A 367 -2.51 5.24 22.66
CA GLN A 367 -1.08 5.53 22.77
C GLN A 367 -0.38 5.49 21.41
N MET A 368 -0.87 4.63 20.51
CA MET A 368 -0.43 4.58 19.11
C MET A 368 -1.46 3.90 18.21
N VAL A 369 -1.32 4.11 16.90
CA VAL A 369 -2.15 3.47 15.88
C VAL A 369 -1.34 2.39 15.16
N ALA A 370 -1.88 1.17 15.10
CA ALA A 370 -1.31 0.07 14.32
C ALA A 370 -1.89 0.09 12.90
N THR A 371 -1.04 0.05 11.87
CA THR A 371 -1.47 -0.06 10.46
C THR A 371 -0.33 -0.55 9.57
N GLU A 372 -0.63 -1.42 8.60
CA GLU A 372 0.33 -2.05 7.67
C GLU A 372 0.71 -1.17 6.46
N CYS A 373 0.21 0.03 6.42
CA CYS A 373 0.43 0.91 5.27
C CYS A 373 1.23 2.14 5.68
N ALA A 374 2.45 2.26 5.19
CA ALA A 374 3.32 3.39 5.49
C ALA A 374 2.71 4.75 5.12
N THR A 375 1.90 4.83 4.04
CA THR A 375 1.23 6.08 3.69
C THR A 375 0.04 6.38 4.59
N CYS A 376 -0.61 5.37 5.17
CA CYS A 376 -1.58 5.59 6.25
C CYS A 376 -0.89 6.08 7.51
N GLN A 377 0.28 5.52 7.89
CA GLN A 377 1.08 6.01 9.02
C GLN A 377 1.37 7.51 8.88
N MET A 378 1.96 7.91 7.74
CA MET A 378 2.26 9.31 7.46
C MET A 378 1.03 10.24 7.53
N GLN A 379 -0.13 9.77 7.08
CA GLN A 379 -1.35 10.55 7.08
C GLN A 379 -1.93 10.70 8.49
N ILE A 380 -1.93 9.63 9.27
CA ILE A 380 -2.39 9.61 10.67
C ILE A 380 -1.52 10.54 11.51
N GLU A 381 -0.21 10.39 11.44
CA GLU A 381 0.72 11.26 12.18
C GLU A 381 0.60 12.73 11.78
N HIS A 382 0.36 13.01 10.49
CA HIS A 382 0.15 14.37 10.01
C HIS A 382 -1.18 14.98 10.46
N GLY A 383 -2.24 14.16 10.58
CA GLY A 383 -3.60 14.62 10.89
C GLY A 383 -3.94 14.64 12.38
N THR A 384 -3.25 13.84 13.22
CA THR A 384 -3.61 13.63 14.63
C THR A 384 -2.47 13.88 15.62
N ASN A 385 -1.20 13.92 15.15
CA ASN A 385 0.01 13.87 15.98
C ASN A 385 0.15 12.58 16.82
N VAL A 386 -0.72 11.59 16.66
CA VAL A 386 -0.60 10.27 17.30
C VAL A 386 0.38 9.42 16.48
N LYS A 387 1.33 8.79 17.15
CA LYS A 387 2.31 7.91 16.48
C LYS A 387 1.61 6.73 15.83
N ALA A 388 1.97 6.43 14.59
CA ALA A 388 1.51 5.26 13.88
C ALA A 388 2.67 4.27 13.63
N MET A 389 2.42 2.99 13.84
CA MET A 389 3.46 1.96 13.79
C MET A 389 2.99 0.74 12.99
N HIS A 390 3.94 0.05 12.35
CA HIS A 390 3.64 -1.20 11.69
C HIS A 390 3.40 -2.31 12.73
N PRO A 391 2.39 -3.17 12.58
CA PRO A 391 2.08 -4.24 13.53
C PRO A 391 3.25 -5.19 13.83
N VAL A 392 4.11 -5.47 12.86
CA VAL A 392 5.37 -6.23 13.04
C VAL A 392 6.24 -5.65 14.15
N GLU A 393 6.35 -4.33 14.22
CA GLU A 393 7.19 -3.65 15.22
C GLU A 393 6.58 -3.78 16.61
N ILE A 394 5.26 -3.67 16.72
CA ILE A 394 4.53 -3.82 17.98
C ILE A 394 4.65 -5.26 18.49
N MET A 395 4.47 -6.24 17.62
CA MET A 395 4.59 -7.65 17.97
C MET A 395 6.01 -8.03 18.42
N LEU A 396 7.05 -7.52 17.74
CA LEU A 396 8.42 -7.73 18.16
C LEU A 396 8.74 -7.11 19.52
N GLN A 397 8.21 -5.93 19.82
CA GLN A 397 8.37 -5.32 21.13
C GLN A 397 7.81 -6.20 22.25
N ALA A 398 6.74 -6.95 21.99
CA ALA A 398 6.19 -7.89 22.97
C ALA A 398 7.10 -9.10 23.24
N TYR A 399 7.99 -9.47 22.32
CA TYR A 399 9.03 -10.49 22.59
C TYR A 399 10.21 -9.93 23.37
N ASP A 400 10.54 -8.63 23.26
CA ASP A 400 11.85 -8.07 23.61
C ASP A 400 11.87 -7.08 24.80
N VAL A 401 10.87 -7.07 25.69
CA VAL A 401 10.72 -6.09 26.80
C VAL A 401 11.97 -5.95 27.72
N GLN A 402 13.13 -6.52 27.38
CA GLN A 402 14.38 -6.43 28.17
C GLN A 402 15.64 -5.98 27.44
N LYS A 403 15.58 -5.32 26.28
CA LYS A 403 16.79 -4.62 25.81
C LYS A 403 16.63 -3.12 25.99
N PRO A 404 17.41 -2.46 26.88
CA PRO A 404 17.51 -1.01 26.87
C PRO A 404 17.98 -0.56 25.48
N ALA A 405 17.41 0.54 25.01
CA ALA A 405 17.81 1.15 23.75
C ALA A 405 19.36 1.26 23.71
N MET A 406 19.99 0.61 22.73
CA MET A 406 21.37 0.93 22.40
C MET A 406 21.41 2.40 21.98
N GLN A 407 22.01 3.23 22.82
CA GLN A 407 22.40 4.58 22.47
C GLN A 407 23.41 4.46 21.33
N ASP A 408 22.99 4.77 20.12
CA ASP A 408 23.93 4.98 19.00
C ASP A 408 24.79 6.20 19.33
N ARG A 409 26.09 5.93 19.55
CA ARG A 409 27.16 6.93 19.48
C ARG A 409 27.54 7.20 18.04
#